data_dac88c6995267bcc9c435350f8f36ba1
#
_entry.id   dac88c6995267bcc9c435350f8f36ba1
#
_cell.length_a   1.000
_cell.length_b   1.000
_cell.length_c   1.000
_cell.angle_alpha   90.00
_cell.angle_beta   90.00
_cell.angle_gamma   90.00
#
_symmetry.space_group_name_H-M   'P 1'
#
loop_
_entity.id
_entity.type
_entity.pdbx_description
1 polymer ?
#
loop_
_entity_poly.entity_id
_entity_poly.type
_entity_poly.pdbx_seq_one_letter_code
_entity_poly.pdbx_strand_id
1 'polypeptide(L)'
;MPSPTIQQATALIDHIQTRFHDGHRRDLPALLALAADVEACGIDTGLVNALRTIGDHLELHMFKEEMRLFPMMEQGGNTLIERLIDDLHREHGLHEAALADFQARIRLLAETHAGVDA
;
A
#
# COMPACT_ATOMS: atom_id res chain seq x y z
N MET A 1 -30.58 7.76 5.37
CA MET A 1 -29.44 7.38 6.18
C MET A 1 -28.77 8.60 6.77
N PRO A 2 -28.66 8.69 8.08
CA PRO A 2 -27.92 9.79 8.66
C PRO A 2 -26.44 9.69 8.29
N SER A 3 -25.80 10.82 8.05
CA SER A 3 -24.36 10.88 7.82
C SER A 3 -23.61 10.36 9.05
N PRO A 4 -22.45 9.72 8.88
CA PRO A 4 -21.63 9.33 10.03
C PRO A 4 -21.31 10.54 10.89
N THR A 5 -21.32 10.38 12.19
CA THR A 5 -20.89 11.43 13.11
C THR A 5 -19.39 11.66 12.98
N ILE A 6 -18.91 12.81 13.46
CA ILE A 6 -17.49 13.11 13.52
C ILE A 6 -16.76 12.05 14.36
N GLN A 7 -17.38 11.59 15.45
CA GLN A 7 -16.80 10.53 16.29
C GLN A 7 -16.66 9.21 15.54
N GLN A 8 -17.65 8.85 14.73
CA GLN A 8 -17.57 7.64 13.90
C GLN A 8 -16.48 7.76 12.85
N ALA A 9 -16.33 8.91 12.23
CA ALA A 9 -15.27 9.19 11.27
C ALA A 9 -13.90 9.07 11.92
N THR A 10 -13.72 9.68 13.10
CA THR A 10 -12.47 9.63 13.85
C THR A 10 -12.11 8.19 14.23
N ALA A 11 -13.08 7.40 14.67
CA ALA A 11 -12.86 6.01 15.01
C ALA A 11 -12.43 5.17 13.80
N LEU A 12 -13.06 5.42 12.65
CA LEU A 12 -12.71 4.72 11.40
C LEU A 12 -11.30 5.09 10.94
N ILE A 13 -10.95 6.38 10.99
CA ILE A 13 -9.62 6.88 10.64
C ILE A 13 -8.55 6.22 11.52
N ASP A 14 -8.78 6.20 12.84
CA ASP A 14 -7.87 5.59 13.80
C ASP A 14 -7.67 4.11 13.48
N HIS A 15 -8.73 3.40 13.16
CA HIS A 15 -8.68 1.99 12.76
C HIS A 15 -7.85 1.80 11.48
N ILE A 16 -8.06 2.63 10.47
CA ILE A 16 -7.31 2.55 9.21
C ILE A 16 -5.82 2.79 9.45
N GLN A 17 -5.47 3.83 10.22
CA GLN A 17 -4.07 4.14 10.52
C GLN A 17 -3.41 3.02 11.30
N THR A 18 -4.05 2.52 12.33
CA THR A 18 -3.48 1.48 13.20
C THR A 18 -3.38 0.14 12.50
N ARG A 19 -4.45 -0.28 11.85
CA ARG A 19 -4.55 -1.62 11.26
C ARG A 19 -3.79 -1.73 9.94
N PHE A 20 -3.86 -0.70 9.09
CA PHE A 20 -3.34 -0.78 7.73
C PHE A 20 -2.08 0.06 7.51
N HIS A 21 -2.12 1.35 7.82
CA HIS A 21 -0.98 2.23 7.55
C HIS A 21 0.25 1.85 8.36
N ASP A 22 0.09 1.67 9.66
CA ASP A 22 1.21 1.29 10.54
C ASP A 22 1.74 -0.10 10.17
N GLY A 23 0.84 -1.02 9.82
CA GLY A 23 1.22 -2.35 9.37
C GLY A 23 2.07 -2.30 8.10
N HIS A 24 1.64 -1.52 7.11
CA HIS A 24 2.39 -1.36 5.86
C HIS A 24 3.77 -0.74 6.10
N ARG A 25 3.85 0.29 6.93
CA ARG A 25 5.10 0.97 7.27
C ARG A 25 6.07 0.08 8.04
N ARG A 26 5.54 -0.85 8.83
CA ARG A 26 6.35 -1.83 9.54
C ARG A 26 6.85 -2.94 8.62
N ASP A 27 5.98 -3.45 7.75
CA ASP A 27 6.26 -4.64 6.95
C ASP A 27 7.07 -4.35 5.69
N LEU A 28 6.93 -3.17 5.07
CA LEU A 28 7.65 -2.81 3.84
C LEU A 28 9.18 -2.88 4.00
N PRO A 29 9.79 -2.31 5.04
CA PRO A 29 11.24 -2.42 5.20
C PRO A 29 11.72 -3.87 5.34
N ALA A 30 10.95 -4.72 6.02
CA ALA A 30 11.29 -6.13 6.18
C ALA A 30 11.24 -6.86 4.83
N LEU A 31 10.22 -6.57 4.02
CA LEU A 31 10.11 -7.14 2.67
C LEU A 31 11.24 -6.67 1.76
N LEU A 32 11.61 -5.40 1.84
CA LEU A 32 12.73 -4.85 1.08
C LEU A 32 14.04 -5.55 1.45
N ALA A 33 14.27 -5.82 2.72
CA ALA A 33 15.45 -6.52 3.18
C ALA A 33 15.50 -7.96 2.63
N LEU A 34 14.36 -8.67 2.64
CA LEU A 34 14.27 -10.01 2.07
C LEU A 34 14.52 -10.01 0.56
N ALA A 35 13.95 -9.04 -0.15
CA ALA A 35 14.17 -8.90 -1.60
C ALA A 35 15.67 -8.62 -1.91
N ALA A 36 16.29 -7.79 -1.09
CA ALA A 36 17.72 -7.49 -1.24
C ALA A 36 18.58 -8.74 -1.01
N ASP A 37 18.22 -9.59 -0.03
CA ASP A 37 18.92 -10.84 0.23
C ASP A 37 18.82 -11.79 -0.96
N VAL A 38 17.65 -11.88 -1.59
CA VAL A 38 17.45 -12.70 -2.79
C VAL A 38 18.34 -12.21 -3.93
N GLU A 39 18.38 -10.89 -4.17
CA GLU A 39 19.22 -10.32 -5.22
C GLU A 39 20.72 -10.48 -4.92
N ALA A 40 21.11 -10.42 -3.64
CA ALA A 40 22.51 -10.63 -3.22
C ALA A 40 22.98 -12.06 -3.50
N CYS A 41 22.08 -13.02 -3.63
CA CYS A 41 22.42 -14.39 -4.02
C CYS A 41 22.69 -14.54 -5.52
N GLY A 42 22.71 -13.45 -6.27
CA GLY A 42 23.02 -13.46 -7.70
C GLY A 42 21.78 -13.60 -8.60
N ILE A 43 20.61 -13.56 -8.02
CA ILE A 43 19.35 -13.63 -8.79
C ILE A 43 18.90 -12.20 -9.08
N ASP A 44 19.05 -11.78 -10.34
CA ASP A 44 18.59 -10.46 -10.78
C ASP A 44 17.09 -10.55 -11.07
N THR A 45 16.30 -10.09 -10.13
CA THR A 45 14.85 -10.22 -10.17
C THR A 45 14.13 -8.90 -10.38
N GLY A 46 14.79 -7.78 -10.12
CA GLY A 46 14.13 -6.47 -10.09
C GLY A 46 13.16 -6.32 -8.92
N LEU A 47 13.17 -7.25 -7.96
CA LEU A 47 12.22 -7.23 -6.83
C LEU A 47 12.40 -6.01 -5.93
N VAL A 48 13.65 -5.62 -5.65
CA VAL A 48 13.91 -4.45 -4.80
C VAL A 48 13.33 -3.19 -5.43
N ASN A 49 13.58 -2.98 -6.72
CA ASN A 49 13.05 -1.81 -7.43
C ASN A 49 11.53 -1.83 -7.50
N ALA A 50 10.93 -3.00 -7.77
CA ALA A 50 9.48 -3.15 -7.81
C ALA A 50 8.86 -2.84 -6.44
N LEU A 51 9.42 -3.37 -5.36
CA LEU A 51 8.93 -3.10 -4.00
C LEU A 51 9.09 -1.63 -3.61
N ARG A 52 10.22 -1.00 -3.97
CA ARG A 52 10.41 0.42 -3.70
C ARG A 52 9.37 1.27 -4.39
N THR A 53 9.08 0.98 -5.66
CA THR A 53 8.07 1.70 -6.42
C THR A 53 6.69 1.55 -5.78
N ILE A 54 6.31 0.33 -5.42
CA ILE A 54 5.05 0.07 -4.74
C ILE A 54 5.00 0.79 -3.39
N GLY A 55 6.09 0.71 -2.63
CA GLY A 55 6.19 1.34 -1.32
C GLY A 55 6.08 2.86 -1.39
N ASP A 56 6.74 3.48 -2.36
CA ASP A 56 6.69 4.95 -2.54
C ASP A 56 5.28 5.39 -2.92
N HIS A 57 4.62 4.68 -3.82
CA HIS A 57 3.24 4.98 -4.21
C HIS A 57 2.28 4.79 -3.03
N LEU A 58 2.46 3.73 -2.27
CA LEU A 58 1.63 3.43 -1.12
C LEU A 58 1.82 4.49 -0.03
N GLU A 59 3.05 4.90 0.25
CA GLU A 59 3.34 5.94 1.23
C GLU A 59 2.72 7.28 0.82
N LEU A 60 2.83 7.65 -0.46
CA LEU A 60 2.19 8.86 -0.96
C LEU A 60 0.68 8.78 -0.83
N HIS A 61 0.08 7.63 -1.13
CA HIS A 61 -1.35 7.40 -0.98
C HIS A 61 -1.80 7.54 0.47
N MET A 62 -1.08 6.91 1.41
CA MET A 62 -1.37 7.02 2.84
C MET A 62 -1.21 8.46 3.32
N PHE A 63 -0.20 9.17 2.83
CA PHE A 63 0.02 10.58 3.15
C PHE A 63 -1.17 11.44 2.71
N LYS A 64 -1.69 11.22 1.50
CA LYS A 64 -2.87 11.95 1.01
C LYS A 64 -4.09 11.68 1.88
N GLU A 65 -4.29 10.44 2.30
CA GLU A 65 -5.39 10.11 3.21
C GLU A 65 -5.22 10.82 4.55
N GLU A 66 -4.03 10.72 5.15
CA GLU A 66 -3.76 11.26 6.48
C GLU A 66 -3.76 12.79 6.51
N MET A 67 -3.24 13.44 5.47
CA MET A 67 -3.08 14.90 5.46
C MET A 67 -4.24 15.65 4.81
N ARG A 68 -5.04 14.99 3.99
CA ARG A 68 -6.14 15.63 3.26
C ARG A 68 -7.49 15.02 3.55
N LEU A 69 -7.64 13.73 3.29
CA LEU A 69 -8.95 13.07 3.38
C LEU A 69 -9.43 12.99 4.82
N PHE A 70 -8.60 12.49 5.73
CA PHE A 70 -9.01 12.29 7.12
C PHE A 70 -9.37 13.62 7.81
N PRO A 71 -8.55 14.70 7.68
CA PRO A 71 -8.95 16.00 8.23
C PRO A 71 -10.27 16.50 7.65
N MET A 72 -10.53 16.32 6.35
CA MET A 72 -11.80 16.73 5.75
C MET A 72 -12.97 15.95 6.32
N MET A 73 -12.80 14.63 6.54
CA MET A 73 -13.83 13.79 7.15
C MET A 73 -14.14 14.22 8.58
N GLU A 74 -13.10 14.53 9.35
CA GLU A 74 -13.24 14.99 10.74
C GLU A 74 -13.95 16.35 10.83
N GLN A 75 -13.79 17.18 9.81
CA GLN A 75 -14.46 18.49 9.72
C GLN A 75 -15.86 18.41 9.13
N GLY A 76 -16.35 17.21 8.82
CA GLY A 76 -17.67 17.01 8.26
C GLY A 76 -17.71 16.95 6.74
N GLY A 77 -16.54 17.06 6.10
CA GLY A 77 -16.43 16.99 4.65
C GLY A 77 -16.81 18.29 3.93
N ASN A 78 -16.60 18.30 2.61
CA ASN A 78 -17.02 19.38 1.73
C ASN A 78 -17.14 18.82 0.30
N THR A 79 -17.42 19.71 -0.68
CA THR A 79 -17.61 19.28 -2.07
C THR A 79 -16.36 18.70 -2.73
N LEU A 80 -15.17 18.99 -2.21
CA LEU A 80 -13.92 18.46 -2.73
C LEU A 80 -13.65 17.03 -2.26
N ILE A 81 -14.32 16.58 -1.19
CA ILE A 81 -14.06 15.27 -0.60
C ILE A 81 -14.39 14.13 -1.58
N GLU A 82 -15.46 14.28 -2.36
CA GLU A 82 -15.85 13.25 -3.34
C GLU A 82 -14.79 13.08 -4.42
N ARG A 83 -14.24 14.20 -4.91
CA ARG A 83 -13.17 14.17 -5.91
C ARG A 83 -11.91 13.52 -5.35
N LEU A 84 -11.56 13.84 -4.10
CA LEU A 84 -10.40 13.24 -3.45
C LEU A 84 -10.60 11.73 -3.24
N ILE A 85 -11.79 11.32 -2.83
CA ILE A 85 -12.12 9.91 -2.68
C ILE A 85 -12.02 9.17 -4.02
N ASP A 86 -12.50 9.77 -5.10
CA ASP A 86 -12.41 9.19 -6.44
C ASP A 86 -10.96 9.00 -6.87
N ASP A 87 -10.11 10.00 -6.63
CA ASP A 87 -8.69 9.93 -6.95
C ASP A 87 -7.99 8.83 -6.16
N LEU A 88 -8.28 8.74 -4.86
CA LEU A 88 -7.69 7.72 -3.99
C LEU A 88 -8.18 6.32 -4.35
N HIS A 89 -9.44 6.20 -4.74
CA HIS A 89 -10.01 4.93 -5.19
C HIS A 89 -9.31 4.44 -6.47
N ARG A 90 -9.03 5.35 -7.38
CA ARG A 90 -8.30 5.05 -8.61
C ARG A 90 -6.87 4.60 -8.31
N GLU A 91 -6.20 5.24 -7.34
CA GLU A 91 -4.87 4.84 -6.88
C GLU A 91 -4.90 3.44 -6.25
N HIS A 92 -5.95 3.09 -5.49
CA HIS A 92 -6.12 1.73 -4.95
C HIS A 92 -6.12 0.69 -6.07
N GLY A 93 -6.84 0.94 -7.15
CA GLY A 93 -6.87 0.04 -8.30
C GLY A 93 -5.49 -0.14 -8.93
N LEU A 94 -4.72 0.93 -9.03
CA LEU A 94 -3.35 0.86 -9.55
C LEU A 94 -2.43 0.07 -8.61
N HIS A 95 -2.57 0.25 -7.29
CA HIS A 95 -1.80 -0.49 -6.31
C HIS A 95 -2.14 -1.98 -6.33
N GLU A 96 -3.42 -2.32 -6.46
CA GLU A 96 -3.86 -3.72 -6.56
C GLU A 96 -3.25 -4.38 -7.80
N ALA A 97 -3.24 -3.69 -8.92
CA ALA A 97 -2.64 -4.20 -10.16
C ALA A 97 -1.13 -4.39 -10.00
N ALA A 98 -0.44 -3.44 -9.38
CA ALA A 98 0.99 -3.53 -9.13
C ALA A 98 1.34 -4.69 -8.19
N LEU A 99 0.53 -4.90 -7.15
CA LEU A 99 0.72 -6.01 -6.22
C LEU A 99 0.47 -7.36 -6.89
N ALA A 100 -0.56 -7.45 -7.74
CA ALA A 100 -0.85 -8.68 -8.49
C ALA A 100 0.30 -9.03 -9.43
N ASP A 101 0.85 -8.04 -10.13
CA ASP A 101 2.02 -8.23 -11.00
C ASP A 101 3.24 -8.69 -10.21
N PHE A 102 3.47 -8.08 -9.05
CA PHE A 102 4.56 -8.44 -8.16
C PHE A 102 4.41 -9.88 -7.65
N GLN A 103 3.22 -10.29 -7.26
CA GLN A 103 2.93 -11.65 -6.82
C GLN A 103 3.16 -12.67 -7.94
N ALA A 104 2.74 -12.35 -9.17
CA ALA A 104 2.95 -13.20 -10.33
C ALA A 104 4.45 -13.37 -10.60
N ARG A 105 5.21 -12.30 -10.44
CA ARG A 105 6.66 -12.30 -10.62
C ARG A 105 7.35 -13.21 -9.59
N ILE A 106 6.92 -13.15 -8.33
CA ILE A 106 7.43 -14.02 -7.26
C ILE A 106 7.16 -15.48 -7.57
N ARG A 107 5.93 -15.80 -8.01
CA ARG A 107 5.56 -17.18 -8.37
C ARG A 107 6.43 -17.71 -9.50
N LEU A 108 6.65 -16.90 -10.53
CA LEU A 108 7.46 -17.30 -11.67
C LEU A 108 8.90 -17.59 -11.25
N LEU A 109 9.46 -16.76 -10.38
CA LEU A 109 10.80 -16.95 -9.83
C LEU A 109 10.88 -18.24 -9.00
N ALA A 110 9.88 -18.50 -8.16
CA ALA A 110 9.82 -19.72 -7.36
C ALA A 110 9.78 -20.96 -8.23
N GLU A 111 8.98 -20.95 -9.30
CA GLU A 111 8.88 -22.05 -10.25
C GLU A 111 10.19 -22.25 -11.02
N THR A 112 10.80 -21.17 -11.48
CA THR A 112 12.04 -21.20 -12.26
C THR A 112 13.21 -21.73 -11.45
N HIS A 113 13.29 -21.39 -10.17
CA HIS A 113 14.39 -21.75 -9.28
C HIS A 113 14.05 -22.88 -8.31
N ALA A 114 12.91 -23.54 -8.46
CA ALA A 114 12.45 -24.58 -7.54
C ALA A 114 13.42 -25.78 -7.46
N GLY A 115 14.16 -26.06 -8.51
CA GLY A 115 15.12 -27.16 -8.54
C GLY A 115 16.50 -26.80 -8.02
N VAL A 116 16.76 -25.54 -7.75
CA VAL A 116 18.10 -25.05 -7.34
C VAL A 116 18.35 -25.30 -5.86
N ASP A 117 17.30 -25.30 -5.04
CA ASP A 117 17.36 -25.49 -3.61
C ASP A 117 17.17 -26.96 -3.19
N ALA A 118 17.14 -27.83 -4.12
CA ALA A 118 16.96 -29.26 -3.86
C ALA A 118 18.21 -29.89 -3.21
#